data_eca310e325aeb7aa6a3612be36e07ae3
#
_entry.id   eca310e325aeb7aa6a3612be36e07ae3
#
_cell.length_a   1.000
_cell.length_b   1.000
_cell.length_c   1.000
_cell.angle_alpha   90.00
_cell.angle_beta   90.00
_cell.angle_gamma   90.00
#
_symmetry.space_group_name_H-M   'P 1'
#
loop_
_entity.id
_entity.type
_entity.pdbx_description
1 polymer ?
#
loop_
_entity_poly.entity_id
_entity_poly.type
_entity_poly.pdbx_seq_one_letter_code
_entity_poly.pdbx_strand_id
1 'polypeptide(L)'
;MHELDDSTEFDYDVATMDREHAAQISLFNDLKAAVRGGADDSLVYALLNDLVEHTSLHFLSEQLAMKLHAYEAYEAHLLEHERLTREVQNLKLSLANATSTDKQRLIEALRSWLAVHIQTADKALAEYLSARATRCT
;
A
#
# COMPACT_ATOMS: atom_id res chain seq x y z
N MET A 1 -2.59 27.35 -19.38
CA MET A 1 -2.73 27.12 -18.85
C MET A 1 -3.05 26.36 -18.45
N HIS A 2 -3.00 25.98 -18.69
CA HIS A 2 -3.17 25.19 -18.10
C HIS A 2 -3.87 24.37 -18.16
N GLU A 3 -4.55 24.41 -18.54
CA GLU A 3 -5.40 23.45 -18.74
C GLU A 3 -4.85 22.16 -19.04
N LEU A 4 -3.99 22.02 -19.70
CA LEU A 4 -3.29 20.81 -19.76
C LEU A 4 -2.96 20.34 -18.41
N ASP A 5 -3.13 21.16 -17.49
CA ASP A 5 -2.89 20.85 -16.13
C ASP A 5 -3.75 19.76 -15.64
N ASP A 6 -4.96 19.61 -16.17
CA ASP A 6 -5.84 18.53 -15.74
C ASP A 6 -5.22 17.19 -16.01
N SER A 7 -4.54 17.03 -17.14
CA SER A 7 -3.93 15.74 -17.43
C SER A 7 -2.69 15.52 -16.60
N THR A 8 -2.06 16.59 -16.11
CA THR A 8 -0.87 16.43 -15.29
C THR A 8 -1.20 16.30 -13.80
N GLU A 9 -2.41 16.64 -13.40
CA GLU A 9 -2.81 16.53 -12.01
C GLU A 9 -2.76 15.10 -11.54
N PHE A 10 -3.06 14.14 -12.40
CA PHE A 10 -2.94 12.76 -12.06
C PHE A 10 -1.91 12.12 -12.97
N ASP A 11 -0.68 12.17 -12.55
CA ASP A 11 0.43 11.60 -13.29
C ASP A 11 1.12 10.60 -12.35
N TYR A 12 0.61 9.39 -12.34
CA TYR A 12 1.14 8.36 -11.46
C TYR A 12 2.29 7.67 -12.17
N ASP A 13 3.50 7.99 -11.76
CA ASP A 13 4.69 7.39 -12.34
C ASP A 13 5.43 6.58 -11.28
N VAL A 14 6.54 5.96 -11.69
CA VAL A 14 7.32 5.12 -10.80
C VAL A 14 7.87 5.91 -9.62
N ALA A 15 8.27 7.16 -9.85
CA ALA A 15 8.77 8.00 -8.76
C ALA A 15 7.69 8.23 -7.71
N THR A 16 6.45 8.47 -8.14
CA THR A 16 5.32 8.61 -7.22
C THR A 16 5.08 7.32 -6.46
N MET A 17 5.10 6.19 -7.16
CA MET A 17 4.94 4.88 -6.53
C MET A 17 6.00 4.65 -5.46
N ASP A 18 7.26 4.98 -5.77
CA ASP A 18 8.36 4.80 -4.83
C ASP A 18 8.16 5.65 -3.58
N ARG A 19 7.71 6.90 -3.75
CA ARG A 19 7.44 7.77 -2.59
C ARG A 19 6.31 7.23 -1.73
N GLU A 20 5.27 6.69 -2.36
CA GLU A 20 4.15 6.13 -1.61
C GLU A 20 4.56 4.88 -0.86
N HIS A 21 5.39 4.03 -1.48
CA HIS A 21 5.92 2.85 -0.80
C HIS A 21 6.81 3.24 0.37
N ALA A 22 7.65 4.26 0.21
CA ALA A 22 8.51 4.73 1.29
C ALA A 22 7.68 5.24 2.47
N ALA A 23 6.62 5.98 2.20
CA ALA A 23 5.72 6.46 3.24
C ALA A 23 5.01 5.30 3.94
N GLN A 24 4.59 4.30 3.18
CA GLN A 24 3.93 3.12 3.73
C GLN A 24 4.88 2.35 4.65
N ILE A 25 6.12 2.18 4.23
CA ILE A 25 7.13 1.50 5.04
C ILE A 25 7.40 2.28 6.33
N SER A 26 7.47 3.61 6.25
CA SER A 26 7.69 4.45 7.43
C SER A 26 6.54 4.29 8.43
N LEU A 27 5.30 4.30 7.95
CA LEU A 27 4.13 4.09 8.81
C LEU A 27 4.15 2.71 9.43
N PHE A 28 4.53 1.70 8.65
CA PHE A 28 4.65 0.35 9.17
C PHE A 28 5.70 0.26 10.27
N ASN A 29 6.84 0.92 10.08
CA ASN A 29 7.91 0.90 11.07
C ASN A 29 7.49 1.56 12.37
N ASP A 30 6.71 2.63 12.29
CA ASP A 30 6.16 3.28 13.48
C ASP A 30 5.24 2.32 14.24
N LEU A 31 4.38 1.63 13.52
CA LEU A 31 3.48 0.64 14.13
C LEU A 31 4.27 -0.48 14.80
N LYS A 32 5.28 -0.99 14.10
CA LYS A 32 6.12 -2.07 14.62
C LYS A 32 6.82 -1.65 15.90
N ALA A 33 7.37 -0.43 15.92
CA ALA A 33 8.06 0.09 17.10
C ALA A 33 7.10 0.21 18.28
N ALA A 34 5.88 0.67 18.04
CA ALA A 34 4.88 0.81 19.09
C ALA A 34 4.53 -0.56 19.69
N VAL A 35 4.32 -1.56 18.85
CA VAL A 35 3.98 -2.91 19.33
C VAL A 35 5.15 -3.49 20.12
N ARG A 36 6.37 -3.35 19.64
CA ARG A 36 7.55 -3.85 20.32
C ARG A 36 7.78 -3.16 21.67
N GLY A 37 7.46 -1.87 21.74
CA GLY A 37 7.64 -1.10 22.94
C GLY A 37 6.53 -1.26 23.97
N GLY A 38 5.52 -2.08 23.67
CA GLY A 38 4.41 -2.32 24.59
C GLY A 38 3.46 -1.14 24.70
N ALA A 39 3.35 -0.34 23.65
CA ALA A 39 2.42 0.79 23.64
C ALA A 39 1.00 0.31 23.88
N ASP A 40 0.15 1.20 24.43
CA ASP A 40 -1.22 0.81 24.69
C ASP A 40 -2.00 0.62 23.39
N ASP A 41 -3.16 -0.02 23.51
CA ASP A 41 -3.95 -0.38 22.32
C ASP A 41 -4.41 0.84 21.55
N SER A 42 -4.69 1.96 22.24
CA SER A 42 -5.09 3.19 21.55
C SER A 42 -4.05 3.65 20.54
N LEU A 43 -2.79 3.66 20.94
CA LEU A 43 -1.73 4.09 20.05
C LEU A 43 -1.53 3.09 18.91
N VAL A 44 -1.55 1.79 19.24
CA VAL A 44 -1.40 0.74 18.22
C VAL A 44 -2.49 0.87 17.16
N TYR A 45 -3.75 1.05 17.59
CA TYR A 45 -4.86 1.20 16.65
C TYR A 45 -4.76 2.48 15.83
N ALA A 46 -4.32 3.57 16.45
CA ALA A 46 -4.16 4.83 15.71
C ALA A 46 -3.12 4.70 14.61
N LEU A 47 -1.99 4.05 14.91
CA LEU A 47 -0.94 3.85 13.92
C LEU A 47 -1.38 2.88 12.84
N LEU A 48 -2.10 1.82 13.21
CA LEU A 48 -2.62 0.88 12.22
C LEU A 48 -3.62 1.57 11.29
N ASN A 49 -4.50 2.41 11.84
CA ASN A 49 -5.47 3.12 11.01
C ASN A 49 -4.79 4.08 10.04
N ASP A 50 -3.71 4.75 10.47
CA ASP A 50 -2.95 5.61 9.57
C ASP A 50 -2.37 4.80 8.41
N LEU A 51 -1.82 3.64 8.71
CA LEU A 51 -1.25 2.77 7.69
C LEU A 51 -2.33 2.28 6.73
N VAL A 52 -3.49 1.87 7.26
CA VAL A 52 -4.60 1.39 6.44
C VAL A 52 -5.10 2.50 5.52
N GLU A 53 -5.25 3.71 6.05
CA GLU A 53 -5.73 4.83 5.26
C GLU A 53 -4.75 5.16 4.12
N HIS A 54 -3.47 5.21 4.44
CA HIS A 54 -2.46 5.46 3.42
C HIS A 54 -2.46 4.37 2.35
N THR A 55 -2.55 3.11 2.78
CA THR A 55 -2.56 1.97 1.87
C THR A 55 -3.77 2.01 0.94
N SER A 56 -4.94 2.36 1.48
CA SER A 56 -6.16 2.47 0.68
C SER A 56 -6.04 3.54 -0.39
N LEU A 57 -5.48 4.70 -0.04
CA LEU A 57 -5.28 5.77 -1.01
C LEU A 57 -4.26 5.38 -2.06
N HIS A 58 -3.19 4.70 -1.65
CA HIS A 58 -2.18 4.21 -2.57
C HIS A 58 -2.78 3.20 -3.56
N PHE A 59 -3.59 2.26 -3.07
CA PHE A 59 -4.25 1.30 -3.93
C PHE A 59 -5.16 2.00 -4.95
N LEU A 60 -5.89 3.01 -4.51
CA LEU A 60 -6.76 3.76 -5.40
C LEU A 60 -5.96 4.47 -6.49
N SER A 61 -4.83 5.08 -6.13
CA SER A 61 -3.96 5.74 -7.10
C SER A 61 -3.47 4.76 -8.15
N GLU A 62 -3.05 3.56 -7.72
CA GLU A 62 -2.62 2.53 -8.67
C GLU A 62 -3.75 2.09 -9.59
N GLN A 63 -4.94 1.92 -9.03
CA GLN A 63 -6.09 1.49 -9.83
C GLN A 63 -6.45 2.51 -10.89
N LEU A 64 -6.38 3.80 -10.55
CA LEU A 64 -6.62 4.84 -11.53
C LEU A 64 -5.56 4.84 -12.62
N ALA A 65 -4.29 4.67 -12.24
CA ALA A 65 -3.20 4.60 -13.20
C ALA A 65 -3.36 3.43 -14.15
N MET A 66 -3.72 2.26 -13.60
CA MET A 66 -3.92 1.07 -14.40
C MET A 66 -5.04 1.25 -15.42
N LYS A 67 -6.13 1.91 -15.01
CA LYS A 67 -7.23 2.17 -15.93
C LYS A 67 -6.84 3.16 -17.01
N LEU A 68 -6.14 4.22 -16.63
CA LEU A 68 -5.68 5.23 -17.58
C LEU A 68 -4.79 4.66 -18.65
N HIS A 69 -3.96 3.69 -18.28
CA HIS A 69 -2.98 3.12 -19.19
C HIS A 69 -3.40 1.76 -19.76
N ALA A 70 -4.65 1.37 -19.55
CA ALA A 70 -5.18 0.09 -20.07
C ALA A 70 -4.31 -1.10 -19.71
N TYR A 71 -3.93 -1.19 -18.44
CA TYR A 71 -3.04 -2.23 -17.95
C TYR A 71 -3.72 -3.60 -18.03
N GLU A 72 -3.09 -4.54 -18.72
CA GLU A 72 -3.69 -5.85 -18.98
C GLU A 72 -3.99 -6.62 -17.70
N ALA A 73 -3.11 -6.52 -16.71
CA ALA A 73 -3.27 -7.25 -15.46
C ALA A 73 -4.11 -6.49 -14.43
N TYR A 74 -4.90 -5.51 -14.86
CA TYR A 74 -5.70 -4.69 -13.96
C TYR A 74 -6.59 -5.53 -13.05
N GLU A 75 -7.32 -6.49 -13.62
CA GLU A 75 -8.25 -7.30 -12.82
C GLU A 75 -7.53 -8.12 -11.75
N ALA A 76 -6.41 -8.71 -12.12
CA ALA A 76 -5.62 -9.51 -11.18
C ALA A 76 -5.06 -8.63 -10.06
N HIS A 77 -4.58 -7.44 -10.40
CA HIS A 77 -4.03 -6.51 -9.43
C HIS A 77 -5.12 -6.00 -8.48
N LEU A 78 -6.31 -5.72 -9.05
CA LEU A 78 -7.46 -5.29 -8.24
C LEU A 78 -7.86 -6.36 -7.24
N LEU A 79 -7.91 -7.63 -7.68
CA LEU A 79 -8.24 -8.73 -6.77
C LEU A 79 -7.20 -8.86 -5.64
N GLU A 80 -5.95 -8.62 -5.95
CA GLU A 80 -4.90 -8.65 -4.94
C GLU A 80 -5.10 -7.54 -3.91
N HIS A 81 -5.46 -6.33 -4.37
CA HIS A 81 -5.78 -5.23 -3.44
C HIS A 81 -6.94 -5.59 -2.53
N GLU A 82 -7.97 -6.23 -3.08
CA GLU A 82 -9.13 -6.62 -2.30
C GLU A 82 -8.77 -7.68 -1.26
N ARG A 83 -7.93 -8.65 -1.66
CA ARG A 83 -7.48 -9.68 -0.75
C ARG A 83 -6.68 -9.09 0.42
N LEU A 84 -5.75 -8.20 0.11
CA LEU A 84 -4.94 -7.56 1.14
C LEU A 84 -5.79 -6.72 2.09
N THR A 85 -6.78 -6.01 1.54
CA THR A 85 -7.68 -5.21 2.36
C THR A 85 -8.44 -6.09 3.35
N ARG A 86 -8.93 -7.25 2.90
CA ARG A 86 -9.61 -8.18 3.80
C ARG A 86 -8.68 -8.72 4.86
N GLU A 87 -7.45 -9.07 4.50
CA GLU A 87 -6.49 -9.61 5.47
C GLU A 87 -6.13 -8.57 6.53
N VAL A 88 -5.99 -7.31 6.13
CA VAL A 88 -5.70 -6.24 7.08
C VAL A 88 -6.89 -6.02 8.04
N GLN A 89 -8.11 -6.10 7.53
CA GLN A 89 -9.28 -5.97 8.39
C GLN A 89 -9.35 -7.12 9.40
N ASN A 90 -9.06 -8.35 8.95
CA ASN A 90 -9.04 -9.49 9.85
C ASN A 90 -7.94 -9.36 10.90
N LEU A 91 -6.77 -8.85 10.50
CA LEU A 91 -5.68 -8.61 11.42
C LEU A 91 -6.07 -7.60 12.49
N LYS A 92 -6.76 -6.54 12.09
CA LYS A 92 -7.21 -5.51 13.00
C LYS A 92 -8.15 -6.10 14.06
N LEU A 93 -9.04 -6.97 13.64
CA LEU A 93 -9.93 -7.65 14.60
C LEU A 93 -9.16 -8.57 15.53
N SER A 94 -8.16 -9.27 15.01
CA SER A 94 -7.35 -10.18 15.81
C SER A 94 -6.50 -9.46 16.84
N LEU A 95 -6.11 -8.20 16.59
CA LEU A 95 -5.30 -7.45 17.54
C LEU A 95 -6.05 -7.13 18.83
N ALA A 96 -7.37 -7.10 18.79
CA ALA A 96 -8.20 -6.63 19.92
C ALA A 96 -7.92 -7.38 21.22
N ASN A 97 -7.65 -8.69 21.14
CA ASN A 97 -7.44 -9.52 22.33
C ASN A 97 -6.12 -10.27 22.29
N ALA A 98 -5.18 -9.78 21.49
CA ALA A 98 -3.94 -10.49 21.27
C ALA A 98 -2.96 -10.24 22.43
N THR A 99 -2.16 -11.27 22.76
CA THR A 99 -1.04 -11.11 23.67
C THR A 99 0.05 -10.29 22.96
N SER A 100 1.04 -9.85 23.73
CA SER A 100 2.16 -9.11 23.15
C SER A 100 2.86 -9.92 22.07
N THR A 101 3.09 -11.19 22.30
CA THR A 101 3.72 -12.08 21.33
C THR A 101 2.86 -12.21 20.07
N ASP A 102 1.55 -12.39 20.25
CA ASP A 102 0.65 -12.52 19.11
C ASP A 102 0.55 -11.23 18.32
N LYS A 103 0.58 -10.07 18.98
CA LYS A 103 0.62 -8.79 18.28
C LYS A 103 1.83 -8.71 17.39
N GLN A 104 3.00 -9.11 17.88
CA GLN A 104 4.22 -9.07 17.08
C GLN A 104 4.13 -10.01 15.88
N ARG A 105 3.51 -11.18 16.05
CA ARG A 105 3.31 -12.10 14.93
C ARG A 105 2.39 -11.53 13.88
N LEU A 106 1.30 -10.88 14.32
CA LEU A 106 0.35 -10.27 13.38
C LEU A 106 1.01 -9.15 12.59
N ILE A 107 1.85 -8.34 13.24
CA ILE A 107 2.57 -7.27 12.57
C ILE A 107 3.57 -7.83 11.56
N GLU A 108 4.24 -8.94 11.88
CA GLU A 108 5.14 -9.59 10.93
C GLU A 108 4.38 -10.15 9.73
N ALA A 109 3.19 -10.68 9.94
CA ALA A 109 2.36 -11.14 8.84
C ALA A 109 2.00 -9.99 7.91
N LEU A 110 1.64 -8.85 8.48
CA LEU A 110 1.33 -7.64 7.70
C LEU A 110 2.55 -7.21 6.88
N ARG A 111 3.73 -7.22 7.48
CA ARG A 111 4.94 -6.88 6.77
C ARG A 111 5.16 -7.79 5.55
N SER A 112 4.97 -9.09 5.76
CA SER A 112 5.13 -10.05 4.67
C SER A 112 4.15 -9.80 3.53
N TRP A 113 2.88 -9.57 3.86
CA TRP A 113 1.86 -9.30 2.85
C TRP A 113 2.22 -8.09 2.01
N LEU A 114 2.61 -7.00 2.67
CA LEU A 114 2.96 -5.77 1.96
C LEU A 114 4.22 -5.94 1.13
N ALA A 115 5.24 -6.60 1.69
CA ALA A 115 6.49 -6.80 0.98
C ALA A 115 6.30 -7.65 -0.28
N VAL A 116 5.55 -8.74 -0.17
CA VAL A 116 5.30 -9.61 -1.33
C VAL A 116 4.53 -8.84 -2.41
N HIS A 117 3.51 -8.09 -2.00
CA HIS A 117 2.72 -7.32 -2.96
C HIS A 117 3.57 -6.29 -3.69
N ILE A 118 4.41 -5.56 -2.96
CA ILE A 118 5.29 -4.55 -3.56
C ILE A 118 6.29 -5.20 -4.51
N GLN A 119 6.86 -6.33 -4.11
CA GLN A 119 7.91 -6.99 -4.89
C GLN A 119 7.37 -7.76 -6.09
N THR A 120 6.08 -8.01 -6.16
CA THR A 120 5.47 -8.77 -7.26
C THR A 120 4.51 -7.89 -8.07
N ALA A 121 3.32 -7.65 -7.57
CA ALA A 121 2.28 -6.95 -8.33
C ALA A 121 2.68 -5.50 -8.64
N ASP A 122 3.21 -4.78 -7.65
CA ASP A 122 3.57 -3.38 -7.87
C ASP A 122 4.80 -3.25 -8.74
N LYS A 123 5.75 -4.19 -8.60
CA LYS A 123 6.93 -4.18 -9.45
C LYS A 123 6.55 -4.38 -10.91
N ALA A 124 5.62 -5.30 -11.18
CA ALA A 124 5.14 -5.53 -12.54
C ALA A 124 4.48 -4.28 -13.10
N LEU A 125 3.68 -3.60 -12.29
CA LEU A 125 3.05 -2.36 -12.71
C LEU A 125 4.10 -1.27 -12.98
N ALA A 126 5.11 -1.16 -12.12
CA ALA A 126 6.17 -0.18 -12.30
C ALA A 126 6.92 -0.39 -13.61
N GLU A 127 7.20 -1.65 -13.95
CA GLU A 127 7.86 -1.97 -15.20
C GLU A 127 7.01 -1.60 -16.41
N TYR A 128 5.71 -1.84 -16.32
CA TYR A 128 4.78 -1.48 -17.37
C TYR A 128 4.72 0.05 -17.56
N LEU A 129 4.63 0.79 -16.47
CA LEU A 129 4.56 2.26 -16.54
C LEU A 129 5.85 2.85 -17.09
N SER A 130 6.99 2.30 -16.71
CA SER A 130 8.29 2.75 -17.23
C SER A 130 8.40 2.51 -18.72
N ALA A 131 7.96 1.36 -19.18
CA ALA A 131 8.02 1.04 -20.61
C ALA A 131 7.13 1.98 -21.42
N ARG A 132 5.95 2.31 -20.89
CA ARG A 132 5.05 3.23 -21.59
C ARG A 132 5.62 4.66 -21.63
N ALA A 133 6.22 5.10 -20.53
CA ALA A 133 6.84 6.43 -20.51
C ALA A 133 7.96 6.53 -21.53
N THR A 134 8.78 5.48 -21.65
CA THR A 134 9.86 5.44 -22.62
C THR A 134 9.31 5.51 -24.04
N ARG A 135 8.21 4.78 -24.31
CA ARG A 135 7.64 4.77 -25.65
C ARG A 135 6.96 6.08 -26.02
N CYS A 136 6.50 6.82 -25.03
CA CYS A 136 5.86 8.10 -25.30
C CYS A 136 6.86 9.19 -25.61
N THR A 137 8.12 8.97 -25.39
CA THR A 137 9.14 9.94 -25.71
C THR A 137 9.83 9.61 -27.03
#